data_8566c02732802aa5621bf6c33012c8f4
#
_entry.id   8566c02732802aa5621bf6c33012c8f4
#
_cell.length_a   1.000
_cell.length_b   1.000
_cell.length_c   1.000
_cell.angle_alpha   90.00
_cell.angle_beta   90.00
_cell.angle_gamma   90.00
#
_symmetry.space_group_name_H-M   'P 1'
#
loop_
_entity.id
_entity.type
_entity.pdbx_description
1 polymer ?
#
loop_
_entity_poly.entity_id
_entity_poly.type
_entity_poly.pdbx_seq_one_letter_code
_entity_poly.pdbx_strand_id
1 'polypeptide(L)'
;MTQTDLEGFRKILGTKQAEVTKTRRRDGIVIERSADVLEEADYKTARELAIAGLNHESTVRRNVASALLRIQDGSFGICVHCESEISRRRLDAVPWTPFCIRCQEAADHGEESVLESIDPAFLEAA
;
A
#
# COMPACT_ATOMS: atom_id res chain seq x y z
N MET A 1 12.78 4.86 17.57
CA MET A 1 11.39 5.33 17.68
C MET A 1 10.87 5.09 19.09
N THR A 2 10.21 6.08 19.67
CA THR A 2 9.63 5.93 21.01
C THR A 2 8.26 5.24 20.96
N GLN A 3 7.78 4.79 22.12
CA GLN A 3 6.44 4.20 22.25
C GLN A 3 5.36 5.19 21.78
N THR A 4 5.53 6.48 22.07
CA THR A 4 4.62 7.55 21.65
C THR A 4 4.58 7.67 20.13
N ASP A 5 5.73 7.57 19.48
CA ASP A 5 5.83 7.61 18.01
C ASP A 5 5.07 6.42 17.39
N LEU A 6 5.26 5.24 17.94
CA LEU A 6 4.58 4.03 17.46
C LEU A 6 3.06 4.13 17.61
N GLU A 7 2.58 4.67 18.71
CA GLU A 7 1.14 4.91 18.92
C GLU A 7 0.58 5.91 17.91
N GLY A 8 1.34 6.96 17.62
CA GLY A 8 0.98 7.94 16.59
C GLY A 8 0.84 7.30 15.22
N PHE A 9 1.80 6.50 14.81
CA PHE A 9 1.74 5.76 13.55
C PHE A 9 0.62 4.75 13.52
N ARG A 10 0.38 4.06 14.63
CA ARG A 10 -0.72 3.11 14.75
C ARG A 10 -2.08 3.77 14.49
N LYS A 11 -2.30 4.95 15.03
CA LYS A 11 -3.53 5.72 14.80
C LYS A 11 -3.68 6.13 13.33
N ILE A 12 -2.60 6.65 12.74
CA ILE A 12 -2.59 7.06 11.34
C ILE A 12 -2.90 5.85 10.43
N LEU A 13 -2.25 4.73 10.67
CA LEU A 13 -2.44 3.51 9.90
C LEU A 13 -3.85 2.93 10.07
N GLY A 14 -4.40 2.97 11.28
CA GLY A 14 -5.77 2.54 11.53
C GLY A 14 -6.80 3.38 10.79
N THR A 15 -6.61 4.69 10.76
CA THR A 15 -7.45 5.62 9.99
C THR A 15 -7.34 5.34 8.49
N LYS A 16 -6.13 5.13 8.00
CA LYS A 16 -5.88 4.82 6.59
C LYS A 16 -6.52 3.50 6.19
N GLN A 17 -6.45 2.50 7.04
CA GLN A 17 -7.07 1.20 6.80
C GLN A 17 -8.60 1.32 6.63
N ALA A 18 -9.25 2.10 7.49
CA ALA A 18 -10.68 2.35 7.39
C ALA A 18 -11.03 3.10 6.10
N GLU A 19 -10.22 4.10 5.73
CA GLU A 19 -10.37 4.87 4.50
C GLU A 19 -10.29 4.00 3.25
N VAL A 20 -9.26 3.17 3.15
CA VAL A 20 -9.04 2.28 2.00
C VAL A 20 -10.18 1.26 1.87
N THR A 21 -10.69 0.77 2.97
CA THR A 21 -11.84 -0.15 2.97
C THR A 21 -13.10 0.51 2.43
N LYS A 22 -13.38 1.76 2.80
CA LYS A 22 -14.51 2.53 2.29
C LYS A 22 -14.38 2.84 0.80
N THR A 23 -13.21 3.26 0.37
CA THR A 23 -12.92 3.59 -1.03
C THR A 23 -13.13 2.38 -1.93
N ARG A 24 -12.72 1.20 -1.49
CA ARG A 24 -12.92 -0.05 -2.23
C ARG A 24 -14.40 -0.30 -2.56
N ARG A 25 -15.30 -0.04 -1.63
CA ARG A 25 -16.74 -0.21 -1.84
C ARG A 25 -17.29 0.79 -2.85
N ARG A 26 -16.82 2.04 -2.80
CA ARG A 26 -17.23 3.10 -3.70
C ARG A 26 -16.75 2.86 -5.13
N ASP A 27 -15.52 2.41 -5.29
CA ASP A 27 -14.91 2.20 -6.61
C ASP A 27 -15.65 1.14 -7.42
N GLY A 28 -16.15 0.10 -6.79
CA GLY A 28 -16.98 -0.90 -7.45
C GLY A 28 -18.23 -0.28 -8.10
N ILE A 29 -18.89 0.65 -7.40
CA ILE A 29 -20.09 1.34 -7.90
C ILE A 29 -19.74 2.35 -9.00
N VAL A 30 -18.67 3.10 -8.82
CA VAL A 30 -18.23 4.12 -9.79
C VAL A 30 -17.83 3.48 -11.12
N ILE A 31 -17.16 2.34 -11.11
CA ILE A 31 -16.76 1.62 -12.33
C ILE A 31 -17.99 1.24 -13.17
N GLU A 32 -19.05 0.73 -12.56
CA GLU A 32 -20.29 0.37 -13.24
C GLU A 32 -20.95 1.59 -13.90
N ARG A 33 -21.03 2.70 -13.19
CA ARG A 33 -21.59 3.95 -13.71
C ARG A 33 -20.78 4.53 -14.88
N SER A 34 -19.47 4.46 -14.78
CA SER A 34 -18.58 4.95 -15.83
C SER A 34 -18.74 4.14 -17.13
N ALA A 35 -18.96 2.84 -17.03
CA ALA A 35 -19.16 1.96 -18.18
C ALA A 35 -20.38 2.35 -19.03
N ASP A 36 -21.42 2.88 -18.41
CA ASP A 36 -22.66 3.26 -19.10
C ASP A 36 -22.59 4.58 -19.88
N VAL A 37 -21.57 5.39 -19.64
CA VAL A 37 -21.48 6.77 -20.15
C VAL A 37 -20.41 6.95 -21.22
N LEU A 38 -19.43 6.06 -21.31
CA LEU A 38 -18.27 6.21 -22.20
C LEU A 38 -18.49 5.52 -23.56
N GLU A 39 -17.97 6.13 -24.62
CA GLU A 39 -17.85 5.50 -25.92
C GLU A 39 -16.87 4.32 -25.84
N GLU A 40 -16.99 3.36 -26.75
CA GLU A 40 -16.28 2.08 -26.72
C GLU A 40 -14.75 2.22 -26.59
N ALA A 41 -14.13 3.19 -27.29
CA ALA A 41 -12.68 3.44 -27.21
C ALA A 41 -12.28 4.03 -25.86
N ASP A 42 -13.08 4.97 -25.34
CA ASP A 42 -12.83 5.63 -24.05
C ASP A 42 -13.11 4.68 -22.89
N TYR A 43 -14.07 3.79 -23.05
CA TYR A 43 -14.40 2.75 -22.08
C TYR A 43 -13.19 1.85 -21.76
N LYS A 44 -12.46 1.44 -22.80
CA LYS A 44 -11.30 0.56 -22.65
C LYS A 44 -10.19 1.24 -21.84
N THR A 45 -9.88 2.50 -22.13
CA THR A 45 -8.88 3.29 -21.40
C THR A 45 -9.33 3.54 -19.96
N ALA A 46 -10.59 3.93 -19.76
CA ALA A 46 -11.15 4.17 -18.43
C ALA A 46 -11.13 2.90 -17.57
N ARG A 47 -11.41 1.75 -18.17
CA ARG A 47 -11.35 0.44 -17.50
C ARG A 47 -9.93 0.10 -17.06
N GLU A 48 -8.96 0.31 -17.92
CA GLU A 48 -7.54 0.08 -17.60
C GLU A 48 -7.07 0.96 -16.44
N LEU A 49 -7.44 2.25 -16.44
CA LEU A 49 -7.12 3.18 -15.37
C LEU A 49 -7.83 2.80 -14.06
N ALA A 50 -9.07 2.36 -14.13
CA ALA A 50 -9.83 1.91 -12.96
C ALA A 50 -9.21 0.66 -12.34
N ILE A 51 -8.78 -0.31 -13.15
CA ILE A 51 -8.10 -1.52 -12.69
C ILE A 51 -6.76 -1.17 -12.05
N ALA A 52 -5.98 -0.27 -12.66
CA ALA A 52 -4.72 0.20 -12.10
C ALA A 52 -4.93 0.89 -10.73
N GLY A 53 -5.99 1.69 -10.60
CA GLY A 53 -6.36 2.33 -9.35
C GLY A 53 -6.72 1.32 -8.26
N LEU A 54 -7.51 0.31 -8.60
CA LEU A 54 -7.87 -0.77 -7.68
C LEU A 54 -6.65 -1.58 -7.23
N ASN A 55 -5.72 -1.85 -8.13
CA ASN A 55 -4.48 -2.55 -7.80
C ASN A 55 -3.61 -1.71 -6.85
N HIS A 56 -3.53 -0.39 -7.07
CA HIS A 56 -2.80 0.51 -6.18
C HIS A 56 -3.42 0.51 -4.79
N GLU A 57 -4.73 0.64 -4.68
CA GLU A 57 -5.44 0.62 -3.40
C GLU A 57 -5.29 -0.71 -2.67
N SER A 58 -5.33 -1.81 -3.41
CA SER A 58 -5.10 -3.15 -2.89
C SER A 58 -3.69 -3.27 -2.30
N THR A 59 -2.68 -2.71 -2.97
CA THR A 59 -1.30 -2.67 -2.50
C THR A 59 -1.18 -1.83 -1.23
N VAL A 60 -1.79 -0.64 -1.20
CA VAL A 60 -1.79 0.23 -0.02
C VAL A 60 -2.44 -0.49 1.16
N ARG A 61 -3.59 -1.12 0.95
CA ARG A 61 -4.29 -1.87 2.01
C ARG A 61 -3.41 -2.97 2.61
N ARG A 62 -2.74 -3.74 1.77
CA ARG A 62 -1.81 -4.80 2.22
C ARG A 62 -0.64 -4.22 3.00
N ASN A 63 -0.07 -3.13 2.52
CA ASN A 63 1.05 -2.47 3.19
C ASN A 63 0.64 -1.88 4.52
N VAL A 64 -0.56 -1.33 4.63
CA VAL A 64 -1.10 -0.81 5.90
C VAL A 64 -1.28 -1.95 6.91
N ALA A 65 -1.87 -3.07 6.51
CA ALA A 65 -2.04 -4.24 7.37
C ALA A 65 -0.69 -4.79 7.83
N SER A 66 0.27 -4.89 6.92
CA SER A 66 1.64 -5.31 7.23
C SER A 66 2.33 -4.37 8.21
N ALA A 67 2.18 -3.05 8.02
CA ALA A 67 2.75 -2.05 8.91
C ALA A 67 2.19 -2.17 10.34
N LEU A 68 0.89 -2.39 10.46
CA LEU A 68 0.25 -2.60 11.77
C LEU A 68 0.80 -3.84 12.48
N LEU A 69 1.04 -4.92 11.74
CA LEU A 69 1.67 -6.12 12.29
C LEU A 69 3.11 -5.87 12.74
N ARG A 70 3.87 -5.08 11.98
CA ARG A 70 5.24 -4.72 12.35
C ARG A 70 5.29 -3.84 13.60
N ILE A 71 4.29 -3.01 13.83
CA ILE A 71 4.18 -2.27 15.11
C ILE A 71 4.02 -3.24 16.27
N GLN A 72 3.22 -4.29 16.10
CA GLN A 72 3.02 -5.31 17.13
C GLN A 72 4.27 -6.12 17.44
N ASP A 73 5.02 -6.51 16.41
CA ASP A 73 6.21 -7.35 16.57
C ASP A 73 7.50 -6.58 16.82
N GLY A 74 7.45 -5.26 16.78
CA GLY A 74 8.59 -4.39 17.06
C GLY A 74 9.52 -4.14 15.88
N SER A 75 9.15 -4.54 14.66
CA SER A 75 9.96 -4.35 13.45
C SER A 75 9.55 -3.15 12.60
N PHE A 76 8.61 -2.35 13.09
CA PHE A 76 8.16 -1.15 12.36
C PHE A 76 9.31 -0.16 12.17
N GLY A 77 9.41 0.40 10.98
CA GLY A 77 10.47 1.35 10.63
C GLY A 77 11.74 0.71 10.08
N ILE A 78 11.74 -0.60 9.93
CA ILE A 78 12.86 -1.36 9.37
C ILE A 78 12.48 -1.85 7.98
N CYS A 79 13.36 -1.63 6.99
CA CYS A 79 13.14 -2.13 5.63
C CYS A 79 13.07 -3.66 5.63
N VAL A 80 12.05 -4.22 4.99
CA VAL A 80 11.85 -5.69 4.95
C VAL A 80 12.86 -6.40 4.06
N HIS A 81 13.56 -5.68 3.19
CA HIS A 81 14.55 -6.26 2.29
C HIS A 81 15.97 -6.15 2.82
N CYS A 82 16.45 -4.94 3.08
CA CYS A 82 17.84 -4.71 3.50
C CYS A 82 18.03 -4.59 5.01
N GLU A 83 16.96 -4.62 5.77
CA GLU A 83 16.97 -4.51 7.23
C GLU A 83 17.56 -3.20 7.78
N SER A 84 17.71 -2.20 6.92
CA SER A 84 18.13 -0.85 7.32
C SER A 84 16.96 -0.06 7.86
N GLU A 85 17.24 0.95 8.68
CA GLU A 85 16.19 1.85 9.16
C GLU A 85 15.62 2.67 8.01
N ILE A 86 14.30 2.75 7.94
CA ILE A 86 13.60 3.65 7.04
C ILE A 86 13.64 5.05 7.65
N SER A 87 13.98 6.07 6.85
CA SER A 87 14.06 7.44 7.36
C SER A 87 12.73 7.90 7.95
N ARG A 88 12.78 8.66 9.03
CA ARG A 88 11.58 9.22 9.66
C ARG A 88 10.77 10.06 8.69
N ARG A 89 11.45 10.81 7.85
CA ARG A 89 10.83 11.66 6.83
C ARG A 89 9.98 10.84 5.86
N ARG A 90 10.48 9.69 5.45
CA ARG A 90 9.74 8.77 4.58
C ARG A 90 8.55 8.14 5.30
N LEU A 91 8.72 7.76 6.56
CA LEU A 91 7.63 7.21 7.38
C LEU A 91 6.53 8.25 7.62
N ASP A 92 6.89 9.51 7.81
CA ASP A 92 5.90 10.58 7.97
C ASP A 92 5.08 10.79 6.70
N ALA A 93 5.70 10.62 5.52
CA ALA A 93 5.02 10.75 4.24
C ALA A 93 4.22 9.50 3.87
N VAL A 94 4.80 8.31 4.08
CA VAL A 94 4.19 7.02 3.71
C VAL A 94 4.38 6.02 4.86
N PRO A 95 3.54 6.08 5.90
CA PRO A 95 3.72 5.24 7.09
C PRO A 95 3.64 3.74 6.83
N TRP A 96 2.96 3.34 5.77
CA TRP A 96 2.79 1.92 5.41
C TRP A 96 3.90 1.36 4.53
N THR A 97 4.92 2.14 4.22
CA THR A 97 6.00 1.66 3.34
C THR A 97 6.76 0.49 3.97
N PRO A 98 6.94 -0.63 3.22
CA PRO A 98 7.77 -1.74 3.69
C PRO A 98 9.25 -1.56 3.38
N PHE A 99 9.61 -0.62 2.49
CA PHE A 99 10.95 -0.46 1.94
C PHE A 99 11.56 0.89 2.27
N CYS A 100 12.89 0.92 2.42
CA CYS A 100 13.64 2.16 2.35
C CYS A 100 13.63 2.68 0.90
N ILE A 101 14.07 3.93 0.70
CA ILE A 101 14.05 4.56 -0.61
C ILE A 101 14.78 3.73 -1.68
N ARG A 102 15.94 3.17 -1.35
CA ARG A 102 16.73 2.36 -2.29
C ARG A 102 16.01 1.10 -2.72
N CYS A 103 15.42 0.39 -1.77
CA CYS A 103 14.70 -0.85 -2.07
C CYS A 103 13.39 -0.57 -2.81
N GLN A 104 12.73 0.55 -2.51
CA GLN A 104 11.54 0.97 -3.24
C GLN A 104 11.86 1.28 -4.69
N GLU A 105 12.96 1.98 -4.95
CA GLU A 105 13.41 2.27 -6.32
C GLU A 105 13.74 0.97 -7.07
N ALA A 106 14.41 0.02 -6.41
CA ALA A 106 14.71 -1.28 -6.98
C ALA A 106 13.43 -2.06 -7.31
N ALA A 107 12.45 -2.05 -6.43
CA ALA A 107 11.16 -2.69 -6.67
C ALA A 107 10.40 -2.05 -7.83
N ASP A 108 10.45 -0.72 -7.93
CA ASP A 108 9.81 0.03 -9.02
C ASP A 108 10.45 -0.28 -10.38
N HIS A 109 11.74 -0.62 -10.37
CA HIS A 109 12.46 -1.10 -11.56
C HIS A 109 12.27 -2.59 -11.84
N GLY A 110 11.46 -3.29 -11.01
CA GLY A 110 11.14 -4.69 -11.22
C GLY A 110 12.20 -5.69 -10.80
N GLU A 111 13.12 -5.32 -9.88
CA GLU A 111 14.11 -6.26 -9.36
C GLU A 111 13.43 -7.36 -8.53
N GLU A 112 13.53 -8.59 -9.01
CA GLU A 112 12.89 -9.76 -8.38
C GLU A 112 13.34 -10.00 -6.95
N SER A 113 14.62 -9.77 -6.64
CA SER A 113 15.17 -9.98 -5.29
C SER A 113 14.47 -9.12 -4.23
N VAL A 114 14.03 -7.92 -4.60
CA VAL A 114 13.30 -7.04 -3.70
C VAL A 114 11.84 -7.48 -3.59
N LEU A 115 11.24 -7.84 -4.72
CA LEU A 115 9.84 -8.31 -4.76
C LEU A 115 9.65 -9.59 -3.96
N GLU A 116 10.63 -10.49 -3.98
CA GLU A 116 10.62 -11.73 -3.19
C GLU A 116 10.67 -11.48 -1.68
N SER A 117 11.14 -10.31 -1.24
CA SER A 117 11.17 -9.94 0.18
C SER A 117 9.79 -9.61 0.74
N ILE A 118 8.80 -9.45 -0.13
CA ILE A 118 7.42 -9.24 0.30
C ILE A 118 6.84 -10.59 0.72
N ASP A 119 6.26 -10.65 1.92
CA ASP A 119 5.68 -11.88 2.44
C ASP A 119 4.53 -12.37 1.54
N PRO A 120 4.62 -13.59 0.98
CA PRO A 120 3.56 -14.14 0.13
C PRO A 120 2.19 -14.18 0.81
N ALA A 121 2.13 -14.32 2.12
CA ALA A 121 0.88 -14.32 2.87
C ALA A 121 0.10 -13.02 2.70
N PHE A 122 0.78 -11.89 2.53
CA PHE A 122 0.13 -10.61 2.26
C PHE A 122 -0.39 -10.49 0.84
N LEU A 123 0.20 -11.20 -0.10
CA LEU A 123 -0.27 -11.24 -1.47
C LEU A 123 -1.56 -12.05 -1.60
N GLU A 124 -1.69 -13.11 -0.81
CA GLU A 124 -2.87 -13.97 -0.78
C GLU A 124 -4.05 -13.34 -0.02
N ALA A 125 -3.76 -12.52 0.99
CA ALA A 125 -4.76 -11.88 1.84
C ALA A 125 -5.54 -10.75 1.13
N ALA A 126 -5.23 -10.48 -0.10
CA ALA A 126 -5.94 -9.49 -0.91
C ALA A 126 -7.13 -10.12 -1.59
#